data_6856a21857e156c8fd63752f6de8dc05
#
_entry.id   6856a21857e156c8fd63752f6de8dc05
#
_cell.length_a   1.000
_cell.length_b   1.000
_cell.length_c   1.000
_cell.angle_alpha   90.00
_cell.angle_beta   90.00
_cell.angle_gamma   90.00
#
_symmetry.space_group_name_H-M   'P 1'
#
loop_
_entity.id
_entity.type
_entity.pdbx_description
1 polymer ?
#
loop_
_entity_poly.entity_id
_entity_poly.type
_entity_poly.pdbx_seq_one_letter_code
_entity_poly.pdbx_strand_id
1 'polypeptide(L)'
;MSHFRPVELRHASRLLNHGPTVLITSRDETIDRRNVMAAAWSMPVEFEPPRIAIVVDKSAWSRELIERSGKFGIVIPGVAAANSTWAVGSVSGRDEDKFNCYGIPVIHGPELGLPVIEEKCLAWMECRLLPVTSAAEKYDTLFGEVVSAAADERAFVSGR
;
A
#
# COMPACT_ATOMS: atom_id res chain seq x y z
N MET A 1 18.89 -11.55 -5.34
CA MET A 1 19.15 -10.15 -4.91
C MET A 1 17.94 -9.32 -5.28
N SER A 2 17.49 -8.41 -4.41
CA SER A 2 16.40 -7.49 -4.75
C SER A 2 16.85 -6.49 -5.84
N HIS A 3 15.97 -6.23 -6.81
CA HIS A 3 16.13 -5.21 -7.86
C HIS A 3 15.47 -3.87 -7.48
N PHE A 4 14.87 -3.81 -6.27
CA PHE A 4 14.25 -2.58 -5.79
C PHE A 4 15.30 -1.53 -5.42
N ARG A 5 15.05 -0.31 -5.87
CA ARG A 5 15.87 0.87 -5.58
C ARG A 5 14.98 1.96 -5.01
N PRO A 6 15.49 2.77 -4.08
CA PRO A 6 14.77 3.93 -3.59
C PRO A 6 14.32 4.84 -4.72
N VAL A 7 13.09 5.34 -4.59
CA VAL A 7 12.51 6.35 -5.48
C VAL A 7 12.51 7.69 -4.74
N GLU A 8 12.97 8.74 -5.39
CA GLU A 8 12.87 10.09 -4.83
C GLU A 8 11.40 10.43 -4.59
N LEU A 9 11.04 10.90 -3.38
CA LEU A 9 9.64 11.09 -2.98
C LEU A 9 8.86 12.03 -3.90
N ARG A 10 9.51 13.07 -4.45
CA ARG A 10 8.89 13.96 -5.45
C ARG A 10 8.41 13.22 -6.72
N HIS A 11 8.86 12.01 -6.96
CA HIS A 11 8.43 11.17 -8.09
C HIS A 11 7.51 10.02 -7.68
N ALA A 12 7.22 9.83 -6.38
CA ALA A 12 6.44 8.69 -5.87
C ALA A 12 5.02 8.65 -6.47
N SER A 13 4.38 9.81 -6.73
CA SER A 13 3.06 9.88 -7.36
C SER A 13 3.02 9.24 -8.76
N ARG A 14 4.15 9.22 -9.49
CA ARG A 14 4.24 8.62 -10.82
C ARG A 14 4.09 7.09 -10.80
N LEU A 15 4.28 6.46 -9.63
CA LEU A 15 4.05 5.03 -9.45
C LEU A 15 2.58 4.63 -9.60
N LEU A 16 1.65 5.59 -9.49
CA LEU A 16 0.19 5.38 -9.63
C LEU A 16 -0.40 5.97 -10.92
N ASN A 17 0.39 6.57 -11.82
CA ASN A 17 -0.12 7.27 -13.00
C ASN A 17 -0.89 6.40 -14.00
N HIS A 18 -0.78 5.09 -13.94
CA HIS A 18 -1.44 4.16 -14.85
C HIS A 18 -2.74 3.55 -14.28
N GLY A 19 -3.18 3.98 -13.09
CA GLY A 19 -4.49 3.67 -12.52
C GLY A 19 -4.83 2.20 -12.33
N PRO A 20 -3.89 1.33 -11.93
CA PRO A 20 -4.16 -0.08 -11.81
C PRO A 20 -4.77 -0.45 -10.47
N THR A 21 -5.14 -1.72 -10.35
CA THR A 21 -5.32 -2.36 -9.06
C THR A 21 -4.03 -2.31 -8.27
N VAL A 22 -4.10 -1.85 -7.04
CA VAL A 22 -2.99 -1.82 -6.08
C VAL A 22 -3.28 -2.76 -4.92
N LEU A 23 -2.24 -3.13 -4.17
CA LEU A 23 -2.41 -3.79 -2.88
C LEU A 23 -2.21 -2.74 -1.78
N ILE A 24 -3.17 -2.66 -0.87
CA ILE A 24 -3.07 -1.84 0.33
C ILE A 24 -2.62 -2.74 1.47
N THR A 25 -1.50 -2.41 2.09
CA THR A 25 -0.99 -3.11 3.26
C THR A 25 -1.22 -2.27 4.52
N SER A 26 -1.45 -2.94 5.63
CA SER A 26 -1.67 -2.32 6.92
C SER A 26 -1.08 -3.18 8.03
N ARG A 27 -0.70 -2.54 9.15
CA ARG A 27 -0.18 -3.20 10.33
C ARG A 27 -0.50 -2.37 11.56
N ASP A 28 -0.99 -3.03 12.60
CA ASP A 28 -1.11 -2.48 13.94
C ASP A 28 -0.27 -3.34 14.89
N GLU A 29 0.84 -2.79 15.35
CA GLU A 29 1.77 -3.46 16.25
C GLU A 29 1.18 -3.67 17.65
N THR A 30 0.21 -2.86 18.05
CA THR A 30 -0.39 -2.94 19.39
C THR A 30 -1.19 -4.22 19.60
N ILE A 31 -1.69 -4.80 18.52
CA ILE A 31 -2.44 -6.06 18.50
C ILE A 31 -1.75 -7.15 17.67
N ASP A 32 -0.52 -6.89 17.23
CA ASP A 32 0.29 -7.77 16.36
C ASP A 32 -0.51 -8.30 15.15
N ARG A 33 -1.18 -7.41 14.44
CA ARG A 33 -1.99 -7.77 13.27
C ARG A 33 -1.53 -6.99 12.04
N ARG A 34 -1.49 -7.71 10.94
CA ARG A 34 -1.18 -7.17 9.61
C ARG A 34 -2.21 -7.64 8.59
N ASN A 35 -2.37 -6.89 7.52
CA ASN A 35 -3.27 -7.28 6.44
C ASN A 35 -2.78 -6.75 5.08
N VAL A 36 -3.31 -7.35 4.04
CA VAL A 36 -3.21 -6.91 2.65
C VAL A 36 -4.56 -7.07 1.96
N MET A 37 -4.94 -6.08 1.15
CA MET A 37 -6.15 -6.14 0.34
C MET A 37 -5.88 -5.58 -1.06
N ALA A 38 -6.61 -6.06 -2.04
CA ALA A 38 -6.64 -5.45 -3.37
C ALA A 38 -7.57 -4.23 -3.36
N ALA A 39 -7.16 -3.16 -4.02
CA ALA A 39 -7.95 -1.94 -4.17
C ALA A 39 -7.74 -1.34 -5.57
N ALA A 40 -8.82 -0.86 -6.19
CA ALA A 40 -8.78 -0.19 -7.48
C ALA A 40 -8.91 1.34 -7.36
N TRP A 41 -9.40 1.84 -6.23
CA TRP A 41 -9.67 3.26 -6.04
C TRP A 41 -8.54 3.91 -5.24
N SER A 42 -7.53 4.36 -5.98
CA SER A 42 -6.39 5.09 -5.44
C SER A 42 -5.88 6.09 -6.48
N MET A 43 -5.41 7.26 -6.02
CA MET A 43 -4.89 8.29 -6.91
C MET A 43 -3.88 9.20 -6.20
N PRO A 44 -2.89 9.75 -6.91
CA PRO A 44 -2.09 10.85 -6.40
C PRO A 44 -2.94 12.13 -6.33
N VAL A 45 -2.75 12.93 -5.28
CA VAL A 45 -3.50 14.18 -5.06
C VAL A 45 -2.62 15.40 -4.88
N GLU A 46 -1.32 15.20 -4.57
CA GLU A 46 -0.36 16.30 -4.40
C GLU A 46 1.04 15.83 -4.80
N PHE A 47 1.84 16.76 -5.31
CA PHE A 47 3.21 16.48 -5.77
C PHE A 47 4.26 16.67 -4.69
N GLU A 48 4.15 17.73 -3.89
CA GLU A 48 5.16 18.06 -2.90
C GLU A 48 4.51 18.74 -1.67
N PRO A 49 4.48 18.06 -0.52
CA PRO A 49 4.87 16.66 -0.35
C PRO A 49 3.95 15.69 -1.13
N PRO A 50 4.46 14.54 -1.57
CA PRO A 50 3.65 13.59 -2.35
C PRO A 50 2.54 13.01 -1.47
N ARG A 51 1.30 13.19 -1.89
CA ARG A 51 0.10 12.72 -1.18
C ARG A 51 -0.78 11.87 -2.07
N ILE A 52 -1.42 10.90 -1.47
CA ILE A 52 -2.24 9.90 -2.15
C ILE A 52 -3.58 9.79 -1.44
N ALA A 53 -4.66 9.68 -2.21
CA ALA A 53 -5.96 9.26 -1.72
C ALA A 53 -6.16 7.77 -2.01
N ILE A 54 -6.77 7.07 -1.06
CA ILE A 54 -7.28 5.71 -1.22
C ILE A 54 -8.72 5.65 -0.73
N VAL A 55 -9.52 4.79 -1.34
CA VAL A 55 -10.88 4.53 -0.88
C VAL A 55 -10.94 3.14 -0.27
N VAL A 56 -11.26 3.09 1.02
CA VAL A 56 -11.35 1.84 1.78
C VAL A 56 -12.63 1.87 2.59
N ASP A 57 -13.54 0.94 2.30
CA ASP A 57 -14.82 0.80 2.98
C ASP A 57 -14.64 0.75 4.50
N LYS A 58 -15.52 1.47 5.23
CA LYS A 58 -15.48 1.56 6.71
C LYS A 58 -15.60 0.22 7.40
N SER A 59 -16.25 -0.76 6.79
CA SER A 59 -16.38 -2.12 7.33
C SER A 59 -15.14 -3.00 7.09
N ALA A 60 -14.22 -2.57 6.23
CA ALA A 60 -13.04 -3.33 5.88
C ALA A 60 -12.06 -3.44 7.05
N TRP A 61 -11.50 -4.64 7.25
CA TRP A 61 -10.48 -4.87 8.27
C TRP A 61 -9.24 -3.96 8.09
N SER A 62 -8.83 -3.75 6.84
CA SER A 62 -7.73 -2.83 6.53
C SER A 62 -8.02 -1.41 7.01
N ARG A 63 -9.27 -0.94 6.89
CA ARG A 63 -9.67 0.39 7.37
C ARG A 63 -9.44 0.54 8.87
N GLU A 64 -9.87 -0.44 9.65
CA GLU A 64 -9.68 -0.44 11.09
C GLU A 64 -8.18 -0.41 11.46
N LEU A 65 -7.36 -1.25 10.82
CA LEU A 65 -5.91 -1.26 11.07
C LEU A 65 -5.23 0.05 10.69
N ILE A 66 -5.64 0.68 9.59
CA ILE A 66 -5.09 1.96 9.13
C ILE A 66 -5.43 3.09 10.11
N GLU A 67 -6.68 3.17 10.53
CA GLU A 67 -7.13 4.23 11.46
C GLU A 67 -6.49 4.08 12.84
N ARG A 68 -6.30 2.86 13.32
CA ARG A 68 -5.62 2.57 14.60
C ARG A 68 -4.13 2.88 14.55
N SER A 69 -3.46 2.49 13.47
CA SER A 69 -1.99 2.63 13.36
C SER A 69 -1.55 3.99 12.80
N GLY A 70 -2.45 4.72 12.14
CA GLY A 70 -2.11 5.99 11.48
C GLY A 70 -1.22 5.83 10.25
N LYS A 71 -1.21 4.66 9.60
CA LYS A 71 -0.34 4.38 8.46
C LYS A 71 -0.87 3.28 7.55
N PHE A 72 -0.47 3.32 6.29
CA PHE A 72 -0.76 2.28 5.30
C PHE A 72 0.33 2.19 4.23
N GLY A 73 0.47 1.02 3.62
CA GLY A 73 1.33 0.81 2.47
C GLY A 73 0.52 0.69 1.19
N ILE A 74 1.14 1.05 0.07
CA ILE A 74 0.65 0.77 -1.26
C ILE A 74 1.70 -0.03 -1.99
N VAL A 75 1.29 -1.13 -2.62
CA VAL A 75 2.15 -1.96 -3.45
C VAL A 75 1.55 -2.01 -4.86
N ILE A 76 2.38 -1.85 -5.86
CA ILE A 76 2.02 -1.94 -7.27
C ILE A 76 2.32 -3.37 -7.75
N PRO A 77 1.32 -4.24 -7.89
CA PRO A 77 1.56 -5.60 -8.34
C PRO A 77 1.90 -5.63 -9.83
N GLY A 78 2.84 -6.48 -10.22
CA GLY A 78 3.08 -6.83 -11.61
C GLY A 78 2.10 -7.92 -12.08
N VAL A 79 2.10 -8.20 -13.39
CA VAL A 79 1.23 -9.24 -13.99
C VAL A 79 1.44 -10.62 -13.32
N ALA A 80 2.68 -10.94 -12.93
CA ALA A 80 3.00 -12.19 -12.25
C ALA A 80 2.38 -12.31 -10.85
N ALA A 81 1.89 -11.21 -10.25
CA ALA A 81 1.20 -11.19 -8.98
C ALA A 81 -0.34 -11.32 -9.11
N ALA A 82 -0.89 -11.47 -10.32
CA ALA A 82 -2.34 -11.44 -10.55
C ALA A 82 -3.11 -12.45 -9.68
N ASN A 83 -2.63 -13.69 -9.57
CA ASN A 83 -3.29 -14.72 -8.77
C ASN A 83 -3.26 -14.39 -7.27
N SER A 84 -2.13 -13.93 -6.73
CA SER A 84 -2.04 -13.51 -5.33
C SER A 84 -2.87 -12.26 -5.06
N THR A 85 -2.90 -11.30 -6.00
CA THR A 85 -3.76 -10.11 -5.91
C THR A 85 -5.24 -10.49 -5.83
N TRP A 86 -5.70 -11.42 -6.67
CA TRP A 86 -7.06 -11.95 -6.62
C TRP A 86 -7.34 -12.64 -5.28
N ALA A 87 -6.44 -13.54 -4.85
CA ALA A 87 -6.61 -14.29 -3.62
C ALA A 87 -6.77 -13.37 -2.40
N VAL A 88 -5.86 -12.40 -2.21
CA VAL A 88 -5.94 -11.48 -1.06
C VAL A 88 -7.13 -10.52 -1.12
N GLY A 89 -7.67 -10.26 -2.31
CA GLY A 89 -8.88 -9.45 -2.51
C GLY A 89 -10.19 -10.22 -2.23
N SER A 90 -10.14 -11.57 -2.20
CA SER A 90 -11.33 -12.41 -2.12
C SER A 90 -11.69 -12.88 -0.70
N VAL A 91 -10.83 -12.64 0.28
CA VAL A 91 -11.00 -13.10 1.67
C VAL A 91 -10.77 -11.98 2.68
N SER A 92 -11.28 -12.16 3.91
CA SER A 92 -11.10 -11.21 4.99
C SER A 92 -9.82 -11.52 5.78
N GLY A 93 -9.00 -10.50 6.05
CA GLY A 93 -7.85 -10.61 6.96
C GLY A 93 -8.23 -10.63 8.45
N ARG A 94 -9.52 -10.57 8.79
CA ARG A 94 -9.99 -10.80 10.16
C ARG A 94 -9.81 -12.26 10.55
N ASP A 95 -10.02 -13.15 9.60
CA ASP A 95 -10.11 -14.58 9.82
C ASP A 95 -8.76 -15.30 9.61
N GLU A 96 -7.87 -14.71 8.80
CA GLU A 96 -6.59 -15.33 8.44
C GLU A 96 -5.46 -14.31 8.20
N ASP A 97 -4.21 -14.73 8.44
CA ASP A 97 -3.03 -14.00 7.96
C ASP A 97 -2.79 -14.33 6.49
N LYS A 98 -3.25 -13.48 5.59
CA LYS A 98 -3.16 -13.68 4.15
C LYS A 98 -1.73 -13.83 3.63
N PHE A 99 -0.75 -13.20 4.27
CA PHE A 99 0.65 -13.34 3.88
C PHE A 99 1.12 -14.78 4.06
N ASN A 100 0.79 -15.37 5.21
CA ASN A 100 1.13 -16.76 5.48
C ASN A 100 0.30 -17.73 4.66
N CYS A 101 -1.03 -17.52 4.58
CA CYS A 101 -1.94 -18.42 3.87
C CYS A 101 -1.63 -18.54 2.37
N TYR A 102 -1.20 -17.43 1.75
CA TYR A 102 -0.89 -17.40 0.31
C TYR A 102 0.61 -17.40 0.00
N GLY A 103 1.46 -17.61 1.00
CA GLY A 103 2.90 -17.68 0.82
C GLY A 103 3.50 -16.40 0.22
N ILE A 104 2.99 -15.23 0.64
CA ILE A 104 3.46 -13.94 0.14
C ILE A 104 4.62 -13.46 1.03
N PRO A 105 5.86 -13.46 0.51
CA PRO A 105 6.99 -12.96 1.28
C PRO A 105 6.89 -11.44 1.45
N VAL A 106 7.16 -10.98 2.66
CA VAL A 106 7.16 -9.56 3.00
C VAL A 106 8.46 -9.17 3.67
N ILE A 107 8.85 -7.93 3.45
CA ILE A 107 9.87 -7.25 4.25
C ILE A 107 9.20 -6.09 5.01
N HIS A 108 9.88 -5.53 5.98
CA HIS A 108 9.42 -4.34 6.67
C HIS A 108 9.93 -3.09 5.95
N GLY A 109 9.03 -2.18 5.65
CA GLY A 109 9.38 -0.88 5.09
C GLY A 109 10.27 -0.10 6.06
N PRO A 110 11.20 0.73 5.54
CA PRO A 110 12.26 1.34 6.34
C PRO A 110 11.77 2.45 7.28
N GLU A 111 10.66 3.13 6.97
CA GLU A 111 10.22 4.31 7.72
C GLU A 111 9.07 4.01 8.70
N LEU A 112 8.10 3.22 8.28
CA LEU A 112 6.90 2.94 9.09
C LEU A 112 6.79 1.48 9.52
N GLY A 113 7.70 0.62 9.06
CA GLY A 113 7.69 -0.81 9.38
C GLY A 113 6.47 -1.56 8.83
N LEU A 114 5.83 -1.03 7.79
CA LEU A 114 4.70 -1.66 7.14
C LEU A 114 5.13 -2.91 6.36
N PRO A 115 4.25 -3.90 6.19
CA PRO A 115 4.52 -5.00 5.27
C PRO A 115 4.63 -4.46 3.84
N VAL A 116 5.77 -4.63 3.18
CA VAL A 116 5.96 -4.32 1.77
C VAL A 116 6.30 -5.59 1.00
N ILE A 117 5.83 -5.67 -0.24
CA ILE A 117 5.94 -6.86 -1.09
C ILE A 117 6.77 -6.47 -2.31
N GLU A 118 7.92 -7.13 -2.50
CA GLU A 118 8.77 -6.94 -3.68
C GLU A 118 8.61 -8.06 -4.70
N GLU A 119 8.35 -9.29 -4.23
CA GLU A 119 8.23 -10.43 -5.14
C GLU A 119 7.03 -10.26 -6.08
N LYS A 120 7.28 -10.31 -7.39
CA LYS A 120 6.29 -10.14 -8.47
C LYS A 120 5.60 -8.77 -8.49
N CYS A 121 6.12 -7.79 -7.73
CA CYS A 121 5.60 -6.43 -7.68
C CYS A 121 6.58 -5.45 -8.32
N LEU A 122 6.08 -4.28 -8.70
CA LEU A 122 6.84 -3.27 -9.44
C LEU A 122 7.33 -2.14 -8.53
N ALA A 123 6.58 -1.83 -7.48
CA ALA A 123 6.90 -0.75 -6.55
C ALA A 123 6.12 -0.89 -5.25
N TRP A 124 6.57 -0.18 -4.23
CA TRP A 124 5.82 0.00 -2.98
C TRP A 124 6.04 1.41 -2.42
N MET A 125 5.12 1.84 -1.58
CA MET A 125 5.16 3.11 -0.85
C MET A 125 4.69 2.90 0.59
N GLU A 126 5.29 3.60 1.54
CA GLU A 126 4.78 3.76 2.90
C GLU A 126 4.16 5.14 3.05
N CYS A 127 2.96 5.19 3.60
CA CYS A 127 2.18 6.41 3.75
C CYS A 127 1.77 6.63 5.21
N ARG A 128 2.01 7.85 5.71
CA ARG A 128 1.46 8.31 6.98
C ARG A 128 0.06 8.84 6.75
N LEU A 129 -0.92 8.34 7.50
CA LEU A 129 -2.30 8.80 7.41
C LEU A 129 -2.40 10.30 7.78
N LEU A 130 -3.08 11.06 6.94
CA LEU A 130 -3.36 12.47 7.22
C LEU A 130 -4.70 12.63 7.95
N PRO A 131 -4.81 13.55 8.93
CA PRO A 131 -6.01 13.75 9.72
C PRO A 131 -7.07 14.55 8.95
N VAL A 132 -7.49 14.07 7.78
CA VAL A 132 -8.56 14.70 6.98
C VAL A 132 -9.89 14.03 7.34
N THR A 133 -10.41 14.35 8.53
CA THR A 133 -11.57 13.68 9.13
C THR A 133 -12.85 13.86 8.33
N SER A 134 -13.12 15.03 7.76
CA SER A 134 -14.36 15.30 7.02
C SER A 134 -14.54 14.41 5.79
N ALA A 135 -13.48 14.12 5.05
CA ALA A 135 -13.53 13.20 3.92
C ALA A 135 -13.64 11.74 4.37
N ALA A 136 -12.91 11.38 5.44
CA ALA A 136 -12.94 10.03 6.00
C ALA A 136 -14.29 9.70 6.67
N GLU A 137 -14.94 10.69 7.27
CA GLU A 137 -16.27 10.55 7.89
C GLU A 137 -17.39 10.47 6.86
N LYS A 138 -17.34 11.32 5.84
CA LYS A 138 -18.40 11.44 4.82
C LYS A 138 -18.26 10.44 3.69
N TYR A 139 -17.04 10.18 3.28
CA TYR A 139 -16.70 9.28 2.17
C TYR A 139 -15.69 8.26 2.68
N ASP A 140 -15.63 7.09 2.10
CA ASP A 140 -14.66 6.05 2.47
C ASP A 140 -13.19 6.39 2.07
N THR A 141 -12.87 7.69 1.99
CA THR A 141 -11.61 8.21 1.46
C THR A 141 -10.63 8.52 2.58
N LEU A 142 -9.44 7.97 2.48
CA LEU A 142 -8.29 8.26 3.33
C LEU A 142 -7.21 8.96 2.51
N PHE A 143 -6.49 9.87 3.16
CA PHE A 143 -5.35 10.55 2.57
C PHE A 143 -4.07 10.17 3.32
N GLY A 144 -3.00 9.96 2.59
CA GLY A 144 -1.70 9.67 3.16
C GLY A 144 -0.59 10.47 2.50
N GLU A 145 0.40 10.86 3.30
CA GLU A 145 1.64 11.43 2.81
C GLU A 145 2.66 10.32 2.62
N VAL A 146 3.23 10.22 1.43
CA VAL A 146 4.27 9.22 1.14
C VAL A 146 5.55 9.63 1.84
N VAL A 147 6.05 8.77 2.70
CA VAL A 147 7.29 8.99 3.48
C VAL A 147 8.45 8.10 3.02
N SER A 148 8.15 7.02 2.32
CA SER A 148 9.14 6.12 1.74
C SER A 148 8.58 5.44 0.49
N ALA A 149 9.42 5.20 -0.50
CA ALA A 149 9.03 4.48 -1.72
C ALA A 149 10.23 3.78 -2.33
N ALA A 150 9.99 2.62 -2.95
CA ALA A 150 10.96 1.97 -3.82
C ALA A 150 10.26 1.31 -5.00
N ALA A 151 11.00 1.11 -6.08
CA ALA A 151 10.52 0.46 -7.27
C ALA A 151 11.58 -0.46 -7.88
N ASP A 152 11.13 -1.45 -8.62
CA ASP A 152 11.99 -2.29 -9.44
C ASP A 152 12.65 -1.42 -10.53
N GLU A 153 13.98 -1.35 -10.54
CA GLU A 153 14.74 -0.53 -11.48
C GLU A 153 14.51 -0.91 -12.96
N ARG A 154 14.00 -2.11 -13.22
CA ARG A 154 13.64 -2.59 -14.58
C ARG A 154 12.30 -2.02 -15.05
N ALA A 155 11.40 -1.66 -14.12
CA ALA A 155 10.08 -1.12 -14.41
C ALA A 155 10.02 0.40 -14.24
N PHE A 156 10.84 0.97 -13.36
CA PHE A 156 10.88 2.39 -13.06
C PHE A 156 12.33 2.90 -13.17
N VAL A 157 12.73 3.18 -14.41
CA VAL A 157 14.11 3.49 -14.77
C VAL A 157 14.55 4.85 -14.20
N SER A 158 15.73 4.89 -13.58
CA SER A 158 16.34 6.11 -13.03
C SER A 158 15.50 6.84 -11.97
N GLY A 159 14.55 6.16 -11.33
CA GLY A 159 13.70 6.75 -10.29
C GLY A 159 12.74 7.84 -10.81
N ARG A 160 12.42 7.83 -12.10
CA ARG A 160 11.62 8.86 -12.78
C ARG A 160 10.44 8.28 -13.56
#